data_2596c9a8ea8fdd2386d0134f5f8e4b89
#
_entry.id   2596c9a8ea8fdd2386d0134f5f8e4b89
#
_cell.length_a   1.000
_cell.length_b   1.000
_cell.length_c   1.000
_cell.angle_alpha   90.00
_cell.angle_beta   90.00
_cell.angle_gamma   90.00
#
_symmetry.space_group_name_H-M   'P 1'
#
loop_
_entity.id
_entity.type
_entity.pdbx_description
1 polymer ?
#
loop_
_entity_poly.entity_id
_entity_poly.type
_entity_poly.pdbx_seq_one_letter_code
_entity_poly.pdbx_strand_id
1 'polypeptide(L)'
;MVRFEVTTDIAAPAERVFDLARDVDFHARSLAHTGERVVYRSGSGLLRLGDEVEFEGRHFGVRQRLRARIDRFDRPRSFRDVAVRSAFRVFEHEHRFEPVPGGTRMTDRVRFAAPFGPAGWIAERVVLRPYLRRLVAARGREIKSEAEGA
;
A
#
# COMPACT_ATOMS: atom_id res chain seq x y z
N MET A 1 16.08 9.15 -3.41
CA MET A 1 15.02 8.54 -2.59
C MET A 1 13.96 9.56 -2.26
N VAL A 2 12.71 9.19 -2.40
CA VAL A 2 11.56 10.09 -2.26
C VAL A 2 10.60 9.50 -1.23
N ARG A 3 9.95 10.40 -0.46
CA ARG A 3 8.96 10.02 0.56
C ARG A 3 7.69 10.81 0.37
N PHE A 4 6.56 10.20 0.74
CA PHE A 4 5.31 10.90 0.90
C PHE A 4 4.44 10.22 1.95
N GLU A 5 3.45 10.97 2.45
CA GLU A 5 2.46 10.48 3.40
C GLU A 5 1.06 10.79 2.92
N VAL A 6 0.15 9.86 3.20
CA VAL A 6 -1.28 10.07 3.01
C VAL A 6 -1.98 9.72 4.31
N THR A 7 -2.83 10.61 4.80
CA THR A 7 -3.60 10.40 6.02
C THR A 7 -5.08 10.29 5.68
N THR A 8 -5.76 9.30 6.25
CA THR A 8 -7.19 9.05 6.06
C THR A 8 -7.83 8.89 7.43
N ASP A 9 -8.87 9.68 7.72
CA ASP A 9 -9.64 9.55 8.96
C ASP A 9 -10.86 8.67 8.68
N ILE A 10 -11.01 7.60 9.48
CA ILE A 10 -11.99 6.54 9.24
C ILE A 10 -12.81 6.33 10.51
N ALA A 11 -14.14 6.38 10.39
CA ALA A 11 -15.07 6.17 11.49
C ALA A 11 -15.29 4.67 11.72
N ALA A 12 -14.23 3.98 12.13
CA ALA A 12 -14.26 2.55 12.44
C ALA A 12 -13.11 2.21 13.40
N PRO A 13 -13.20 1.10 14.15
CA PRO A 13 -12.14 0.69 15.08
C PRO A 13 -10.84 0.35 14.36
N ALA A 14 -9.71 0.56 15.04
CA ALA A 14 -8.40 0.33 14.48
C ALA A 14 -8.21 -1.13 14.00
N GLU A 15 -8.76 -2.10 14.74
CA GLU A 15 -8.68 -3.51 14.38
C GLU A 15 -9.32 -3.79 13.01
N ARG A 16 -10.48 -3.19 12.75
CA ARG A 16 -11.18 -3.36 11.48
C ARG A 16 -10.42 -2.71 10.33
N VAL A 17 -9.93 -1.49 10.54
CA VAL A 17 -9.16 -0.76 9.53
C VAL A 17 -7.87 -1.49 9.21
N PHE A 18 -7.16 -1.95 10.23
CA PHE A 18 -5.93 -2.71 10.09
C PHE A 18 -6.16 -4.00 9.28
N ASP A 19 -7.20 -4.75 9.61
CA ASP A 19 -7.48 -6.02 8.93
C ASP A 19 -7.89 -5.82 7.48
N LEU A 20 -8.60 -4.74 7.14
CA LEU A 20 -8.87 -4.38 5.75
C LEU A 20 -7.59 -3.99 5.00
N ALA A 21 -6.71 -3.25 5.65
CA ALA A 21 -5.46 -2.81 5.02
C ALA A 21 -4.53 -3.98 4.67
N ARG A 22 -4.54 -5.03 5.48
CA ARG A 22 -3.70 -6.23 5.24
C ARG A 22 -4.39 -7.34 4.45
N ASP A 23 -5.62 -7.11 4.02
CA ASP A 23 -6.38 -8.09 3.26
C ASP A 23 -5.95 -8.04 1.79
N VAL A 24 -5.35 -9.13 1.30
CA VAL A 24 -4.80 -9.22 -0.05
C VAL A 24 -5.88 -9.06 -1.11
N ASP A 25 -7.02 -9.74 -0.93
CA ASP A 25 -8.10 -9.68 -1.91
C ASP A 25 -8.75 -8.31 -1.94
N PHE A 26 -8.91 -7.69 -0.79
CA PHE A 26 -9.43 -6.32 -0.71
C PHE A 26 -8.47 -5.33 -1.38
N HIS A 27 -7.15 -5.50 -1.19
CA HIS A 27 -6.15 -4.65 -1.84
C HIS A 27 -6.31 -4.69 -3.37
N ALA A 28 -6.44 -5.89 -3.95
CA ALA A 28 -6.60 -6.03 -5.38
C ALA A 28 -7.89 -5.35 -5.87
N ARG A 29 -9.00 -5.53 -5.15
CA ARG A 29 -10.28 -4.87 -5.50
C ARG A 29 -10.19 -3.35 -5.42
N SER A 30 -9.47 -2.84 -4.44
CA SER A 30 -9.34 -1.39 -4.23
C SER A 30 -8.57 -0.67 -5.34
N LEU A 31 -7.77 -1.41 -6.11
CA LEU A 31 -7.02 -0.90 -7.25
C LEU A 31 -7.46 -1.54 -8.57
N ALA A 32 -8.71 -1.98 -8.65
CA ALA A 32 -9.23 -2.68 -9.84
C ALA A 32 -9.13 -1.82 -11.11
N HIS A 33 -9.17 -0.49 -10.99
CA HIS A 33 -9.04 0.42 -12.14
C HIS A 33 -7.66 0.32 -12.82
N THR A 34 -6.64 -0.23 -12.16
CA THR A 34 -5.33 -0.49 -12.76
C THR A 34 -5.20 -1.91 -13.28
N GLY A 35 -6.28 -2.71 -13.24
CA GLY A 35 -6.23 -4.13 -13.56
C GLY A 35 -5.48 -4.94 -12.53
N GLU A 36 -5.39 -4.45 -11.29
CA GLU A 36 -4.66 -5.08 -10.20
C GLU A 36 -5.20 -6.48 -9.93
N ARG A 37 -4.30 -7.46 -9.86
CA ARG A 37 -4.65 -8.83 -9.48
C ARG A 37 -3.51 -9.48 -8.69
N VAL A 38 -3.87 -10.46 -7.88
CA VAL A 38 -2.91 -11.24 -7.10
C VAL A 38 -2.40 -12.39 -7.97
N VAL A 39 -1.09 -12.47 -8.17
CA VAL A 39 -0.45 -13.56 -8.93
C VAL A 39 0.29 -14.54 -8.02
N TYR A 40 0.54 -14.18 -6.77
CA TYR A 40 1.15 -15.06 -5.77
C TYR A 40 0.80 -14.55 -4.37
N ARG A 41 0.58 -15.47 -3.45
CA ARG A 41 0.52 -15.14 -2.02
C ARG A 41 0.92 -16.35 -1.17
N SER A 42 1.58 -16.06 -0.03
CA SER A 42 1.76 -17.02 1.04
C SER A 42 0.68 -16.79 2.10
N GLY A 43 0.32 -17.81 2.86
CA GLY A 43 -0.63 -17.69 3.96
C GLY A 43 -2.09 -17.59 3.52
N SER A 44 -2.92 -17.07 4.44
CA SER A 44 -4.38 -17.13 4.33
C SER A 44 -5.02 -16.01 3.50
N GLY A 45 -4.27 -14.96 3.17
CA GLY A 45 -4.80 -13.76 2.54
C GLY A 45 -4.93 -12.58 3.50
N LEU A 46 -4.88 -12.81 4.80
CA LEU A 46 -4.65 -11.76 5.80
C LEU A 46 -3.15 -11.78 6.14
N LEU A 47 -2.43 -10.81 5.60
CA LEU A 47 -0.98 -10.78 5.69
C LEU A 47 -0.50 -10.68 7.13
N ARG A 48 0.52 -11.48 7.45
CA ARG A 48 1.22 -11.51 8.74
C ARG A 48 2.71 -11.33 8.52
N LEU A 49 3.45 -11.20 9.61
CA LEU A 49 4.91 -11.08 9.54
C LEU A 49 5.51 -12.23 8.72
N GLY A 50 6.34 -11.87 7.74
CA GLY A 50 7.00 -12.82 6.86
C GLY A 50 6.22 -13.23 5.63
N ASP A 51 4.92 -12.93 5.57
CA ASP A 51 4.11 -13.26 4.40
C ASP A 51 4.54 -12.42 3.19
N GLU A 52 4.43 -13.05 2.01
CA GLU A 52 4.70 -12.41 0.73
C GLU A 52 3.48 -12.41 -0.15
N VAL A 53 3.35 -11.37 -0.95
CA VAL A 53 2.31 -11.22 -1.95
C VAL A 53 2.90 -10.59 -3.20
N GLU A 54 2.46 -11.06 -4.37
CA GLU A 54 2.85 -10.43 -5.64
C GLU A 54 1.59 -9.96 -6.33
N PHE A 55 1.58 -8.67 -6.65
CA PHE A 55 0.51 -8.05 -7.41
C PHE A 55 0.99 -7.76 -8.83
N GLU A 56 0.07 -7.86 -9.78
CA GLU A 56 0.29 -7.44 -11.16
C GLU A 56 -0.76 -6.40 -11.49
N GLY A 57 -0.32 -5.28 -12.04
CA GLY A 57 -1.21 -4.20 -12.46
C GLY A 57 -0.63 -3.48 -13.65
N ARG A 58 -1.45 -2.62 -14.28
CA ARG A 58 -1.02 -1.83 -15.42
C ARG A 58 -0.80 -0.39 -14.97
N HIS A 59 0.42 0.10 -15.17
CA HIS A 59 0.83 1.46 -14.81
C HIS A 59 1.55 2.08 -16.01
N PHE A 60 1.11 3.25 -16.43
CA PHE A 60 1.64 3.94 -17.62
C PHE A 60 1.58 3.06 -18.87
N GLY A 61 0.48 2.30 -19.01
CA GLY A 61 0.29 1.40 -20.14
C GLY A 61 1.14 0.14 -20.14
N VAL A 62 1.95 -0.08 -19.10
CA VAL A 62 2.84 -1.23 -18.99
C VAL A 62 2.40 -2.13 -17.86
N ARG A 63 2.33 -3.44 -18.12
CA ARG A 63 2.05 -4.43 -17.10
C ARG A 63 3.27 -4.59 -16.21
N GLN A 64 3.06 -4.44 -14.90
CA GLN A 64 4.14 -4.48 -13.92
C GLN A 64 3.77 -5.38 -12.75
N ARG A 65 4.78 -6.00 -12.15
CA ARG A 65 4.62 -6.84 -10.95
C ARG A 65 5.43 -6.25 -9.81
N LEU A 66 4.87 -6.39 -8.61
CA LEU A 66 5.55 -6.03 -7.39
C LEU A 66 5.32 -7.14 -6.38
N ARG A 67 6.42 -7.74 -5.90
CA ARG A 67 6.38 -8.72 -4.81
C ARG A 67 6.84 -8.02 -3.53
N ALA A 68 6.01 -8.08 -2.50
CA ALA A 68 6.27 -7.45 -1.22
C ALA A 68 6.28 -8.50 -0.11
N ARG A 69 7.05 -8.21 0.94
CA ARG A 69 7.09 -9.00 2.17
C ARG A 69 6.74 -8.12 3.34
N ILE A 70 5.95 -8.65 4.28
CA ILE A 70 5.67 -7.99 5.55
C ILE A 70 6.88 -8.19 6.46
N ASP A 71 7.63 -7.13 6.73
CA ASP A 71 8.84 -7.21 7.55
C ASP A 71 8.68 -6.59 8.94
N ARG A 72 7.57 -5.91 9.20
CA ARG A 72 7.17 -5.42 10.53
C ARG A 72 5.69 -5.62 10.70
N PHE A 73 5.26 -6.04 11.89
CA PHE A 73 3.86 -6.34 12.16
C PHE A 73 3.56 -6.17 13.64
N ASP A 74 2.67 -5.23 13.97
CA ASP A 74 2.24 -4.93 15.33
C ASP A 74 0.75 -4.58 15.31
N ARG A 75 -0.10 -5.61 15.30
CA ARG A 75 -1.56 -5.44 15.21
C ARG A 75 -2.12 -4.87 16.52
N PRO A 76 -2.99 -3.87 16.51
CA PRO A 76 -3.58 -3.18 15.37
C PRO A 76 -2.93 -1.82 15.05
N ARG A 77 -1.67 -1.61 15.45
CA ARG A 77 -1.01 -0.31 15.39
C ARG A 77 -0.29 -0.04 14.08
N SER A 78 0.42 -1.03 13.56
CA SER A 78 1.19 -0.80 12.33
C SER A 78 1.63 -2.10 11.67
N PHE A 79 1.91 -2.02 10.38
CA PHE A 79 2.69 -3.03 9.67
C PHE A 79 3.43 -2.36 8.52
N ARG A 80 4.48 -3.02 8.04
CA ARG A 80 5.26 -2.51 6.90
C ARG A 80 5.46 -3.61 5.89
N ASP A 81 5.27 -3.27 4.62
CA ASP A 81 5.65 -4.11 3.51
C ASP A 81 6.83 -3.47 2.75
N VAL A 82 7.73 -4.33 2.28
CA VAL A 82 8.89 -3.92 1.50
C VAL A 82 8.92 -4.73 0.21
N ALA A 83 9.22 -4.07 -0.90
CA ALA A 83 9.36 -4.77 -2.17
C ALA A 83 10.60 -5.63 -2.16
N VAL A 84 10.44 -6.91 -2.47
CA VAL A 84 11.55 -7.85 -2.65
C VAL A 84 11.82 -8.09 -4.14
N ARG A 85 10.86 -7.72 -5.01
CA ARG A 85 11.01 -7.75 -6.46
C ARG A 85 10.07 -6.72 -7.08
N SER A 86 10.61 -5.73 -7.78
CA SER A 86 9.82 -4.71 -8.46
C SER A 86 10.68 -3.94 -9.45
N ALA A 87 10.04 -3.03 -10.20
CA ALA A 87 10.75 -2.10 -11.07
C ALA A 87 11.50 -1.02 -10.28
N PHE A 88 11.14 -0.82 -9.01
CA PHE A 88 11.83 0.15 -8.15
C PHE A 88 13.13 -0.43 -7.60
N ARG A 89 14.11 0.45 -7.37
CA ARG A 89 15.32 0.09 -6.64
C ARG A 89 15.03 -0.10 -5.15
N VAL A 90 14.12 0.72 -4.61
CA VAL A 90 13.62 0.63 -3.24
C VAL A 90 12.13 0.93 -3.26
N PHE A 91 11.35 0.19 -2.49
CA PHE A 91 9.95 0.50 -2.25
C PHE A 91 9.55 -0.04 -0.88
N GLU A 92 9.20 0.87 0.03
CA GLU A 92 8.75 0.53 1.38
C GLU A 92 7.46 1.27 1.68
N HIS A 93 6.50 0.58 2.29
CA HIS A 93 5.21 1.14 2.65
C HIS A 93 4.90 0.80 4.10
N GLU A 94 4.91 1.81 4.97
CA GLU A 94 4.51 1.67 6.36
C GLU A 94 3.07 2.12 6.52
N HIS A 95 2.28 1.28 7.18
CA HIS A 95 0.88 1.54 7.48
C HIS A 95 0.74 1.74 8.99
N ARG A 96 0.21 2.88 9.41
CA ARG A 96 -0.02 3.20 10.82
C ARG A 96 -1.49 3.46 11.07
N PHE A 97 -1.97 2.99 12.22
CA PHE A 97 -3.36 3.07 12.63
C PHE A 97 -3.43 3.60 14.04
N GLU A 98 -3.88 4.84 14.22
CA GLU A 98 -3.93 5.51 15.51
C GLU A 98 -5.40 5.70 15.91
N PRO A 99 -5.83 5.15 17.07
CA PRO A 99 -7.17 5.44 17.59
C PRO A 99 -7.30 6.94 17.87
N VAL A 100 -8.41 7.51 17.39
CA VAL A 100 -8.75 8.92 17.63
C VAL A 100 -10.22 8.98 18.07
N PRO A 101 -10.69 10.09 18.63
CA PRO A 101 -12.11 10.21 18.96
C PRO A 101 -12.98 9.98 17.72
N GLY A 102 -13.89 9.01 17.80
CA GLY A 102 -14.81 8.64 16.72
C GLY A 102 -14.25 7.68 15.68
N GLY A 103 -13.03 7.17 15.83
CA GLY A 103 -12.51 6.21 14.85
C GLY A 103 -11.01 6.02 14.86
N THR A 104 -10.43 5.99 13.68
CA THR A 104 -9.02 5.70 13.46
C THR A 104 -8.42 6.68 12.46
N ARG A 105 -7.22 7.16 12.75
CA ARG A 105 -6.40 7.87 11.78
C ARG A 105 -5.40 6.90 11.16
N MET A 106 -5.56 6.66 9.88
CA MET A 106 -4.67 5.79 9.11
C MET A 106 -3.65 6.66 8.37
N THR A 107 -2.37 6.40 8.59
CA THR A 107 -1.28 7.11 7.91
C THR A 107 -0.47 6.11 7.10
N ASP A 108 -0.39 6.36 5.80
CA ASP A 108 0.43 5.59 4.87
C ASP A 108 1.71 6.40 4.59
N ARG A 109 2.86 5.80 4.88
CA ARG A 109 4.18 6.38 4.58
C ARG A 109 4.88 5.54 3.54
N VAL A 110 5.18 6.15 2.41
CA VAL A 110 5.84 5.45 1.31
C VAL A 110 7.22 6.07 1.08
N ARG A 111 8.21 5.21 0.93
CA ARG A 111 9.58 5.57 0.58
C ARG A 111 9.99 4.74 -0.62
N PHE A 112 10.47 5.40 -1.68
CA PHE A 112 10.84 4.67 -2.88
C PHE A 112 12.00 5.34 -3.62
N ALA A 113 12.67 4.55 -4.48
CA ALA A 113 13.71 5.04 -5.38
C ALA A 113 13.54 4.35 -6.73
N ALA A 114 13.56 5.14 -7.79
CA ALA A 114 13.54 4.64 -9.15
C ALA A 114 14.94 4.22 -9.58
N PRO A 115 15.07 3.30 -10.55
CA PRO A 115 16.37 3.00 -11.17
C PRO A 115 16.81 4.12 -12.12
N PHE A 116 17.94 3.93 -12.80
CA PHE A 116 18.45 4.79 -13.89
C PHE A 116 19.03 6.15 -13.44
N GLY A 117 19.63 6.22 -12.25
CA GLY A 117 20.44 7.36 -11.83
C GLY A 117 19.75 8.73 -11.98
N PRO A 118 20.36 9.73 -12.68
CA PRO A 118 19.77 11.08 -12.77
C PRO A 118 18.38 11.11 -13.42
N ALA A 119 18.15 10.30 -14.45
CA ALA A 119 16.83 10.21 -15.09
C ALA A 119 15.79 9.67 -14.10
N GLY A 120 16.15 8.66 -13.31
CA GLY A 120 15.30 8.13 -12.25
C GLY A 120 15.02 9.16 -11.16
N TRP A 121 16.02 9.95 -10.80
CA TRP A 121 15.87 11.02 -9.80
C TRP A 121 14.79 12.04 -10.21
N ILE A 122 14.80 12.43 -11.48
CA ILE A 122 13.78 13.35 -12.02
C ILE A 122 12.41 12.67 -12.04
N ALA A 123 12.33 11.43 -12.57
CA ALA A 123 11.09 10.69 -12.69
C ALA A 123 10.42 10.47 -11.33
N GLU A 124 11.21 10.18 -10.28
CA GLU A 124 10.70 10.01 -8.91
C GLU A 124 9.87 11.21 -8.47
N ARG A 125 10.33 12.41 -8.77
CA ARG A 125 9.75 13.66 -8.24
C ARG A 125 8.64 14.19 -9.11
N VAL A 126 8.78 14.10 -10.42
CA VAL A 126 7.86 14.73 -11.37
C VAL A 126 6.68 13.83 -11.70
N VAL A 127 6.93 12.52 -11.82
CA VAL A 127 5.94 11.56 -12.32
C VAL A 127 5.50 10.58 -11.25
N LEU A 128 6.46 9.88 -10.63
CA LEU A 128 6.14 8.74 -9.78
C LEU A 128 5.54 9.13 -8.43
N ARG A 129 6.09 10.15 -7.77
CA ARG A 129 5.54 10.59 -6.49
C ARG A 129 4.08 11.02 -6.57
N PRO A 130 3.68 11.91 -7.50
CA PRO A 130 2.26 12.26 -7.60
C PRO A 130 1.39 11.08 -8.02
N TYR A 131 1.88 10.20 -8.89
CA TYR A 131 1.13 9.02 -9.32
C TYR A 131 0.90 8.04 -8.17
N LEU A 132 1.96 7.67 -7.46
CA LEU A 132 1.87 6.74 -6.34
C LEU A 132 1.03 7.32 -5.20
N ARG A 133 1.17 8.62 -4.93
CA ARG A 133 0.35 9.28 -3.92
C ARG A 133 -1.14 9.17 -4.26
N ARG A 134 -1.52 9.32 -5.53
CA ARG A 134 -2.92 9.14 -5.95
C ARG A 134 -3.40 7.71 -5.75
N LEU A 135 -2.56 6.71 -6.06
CA LEU A 135 -2.92 5.31 -5.85
C LEU A 135 -3.14 5.00 -4.37
N VAL A 136 -2.24 5.45 -3.51
CA VAL A 136 -2.34 5.24 -2.07
C VAL A 136 -3.56 5.96 -1.50
N ALA A 137 -3.82 7.19 -1.95
CA ALA A 137 -5.00 7.95 -1.53
C ALA A 137 -6.30 7.26 -1.99
N ALA A 138 -6.34 6.74 -3.21
CA ALA A 138 -7.50 6.01 -3.72
C ALA A 138 -7.77 4.75 -2.89
N ARG A 139 -6.71 4.01 -2.56
CA ARG A 139 -6.83 2.84 -1.69
C ARG A 139 -7.32 3.22 -0.29
N GLY A 140 -6.82 4.33 0.25
CA GLY A 140 -7.30 4.84 1.54
C GLY A 140 -8.79 5.16 1.54
N ARG A 141 -9.30 5.74 0.46
CA ARG A 141 -10.73 6.01 0.31
C ARG A 141 -11.56 4.72 0.24
N GLU A 142 -11.05 3.69 -0.42
CA GLU A 142 -11.71 2.39 -0.50
C GLU A 142 -11.76 1.70 0.87
N ILE A 143 -10.66 1.75 1.62
CA ILE A 143 -10.64 1.22 2.99
C ILE A 143 -11.67 1.96 3.86
N LYS A 144 -11.69 3.30 3.76
CA LYS A 144 -12.64 4.12 4.50
C LYS A 144 -14.09 3.74 4.16
N SER A 145 -14.40 3.65 2.89
CA SER A 145 -15.74 3.30 2.42
C SER A 145 -16.19 1.92 2.95
N GLU A 146 -15.32 0.93 2.84
CA GLU A 146 -15.62 -0.43 3.31
C GLU A 146 -15.75 -0.50 4.83
N ALA A 147 -14.86 0.16 5.55
CA ALA A 147 -14.87 0.12 7.01
C ALA A 147 -16.09 0.82 7.60
N GLU A 148 -16.53 1.92 6.99
CA GLU A 148 -17.66 2.73 7.46
C GLU A 148 -19.00 2.24 6.94
N GLY A 149 -19.02 1.55 5.81
CA GLY A 149 -20.25 1.16 5.13
C GLY A 149 -20.92 -0.09 5.69
N ALA A 150 -20.24 -0.80 6.53
CA ALA A 150 -20.83 -1.98 7.16
C ALA A 150 -21.64 -1.64 8.39
#